data_dd11150f21ff6cb71abd6369c6139117
#
_entry.id   dd11150f21ff6cb71abd6369c6139117
#
_cell.length_a   1.000
_cell.length_b   1.000
_cell.length_c   1.000
_cell.angle_alpha   90.00
_cell.angle_beta   90.00
_cell.angle_gamma   90.00
#
_symmetry.space_group_name_H-M   'P 1'
#
loop_
_entity.id
_entity.type
_entity.pdbx_description
1 polymer ?
#
loop_
_entity_poly.entity_id
_entity_poly.type
_entity_poly.pdbx_seq_one_letter_code
_entity_poly.pdbx_strand_id
1 'polypeptide(L)'
;MCIRDRFNCGKPAGYIQDFKALPESMQDLIKQIKRVRVVFGTVELIDPVDAAGKVVDLSSTPFIWEVENRDAFKSIGALFTKLGKMRRLPPQHTFTATTAEQSLPNGSSFYLPETALDLQTTLELDDAAQETLGNFLAWVTNYNEYISNAWDENAHKHEDVDKEGVEEFIDITEEDFA
;
A
#
# COMPACT_ATOMS: atom_id res chain seq x y z
N MET A 1 -7.35 3.46 -5.78
CA MET A 1 -6.10 4.17 -6.14
C MET A 1 -4.99 3.74 -5.19
N CYS A 2 -3.77 3.61 -5.65
CA CYS A 2 -2.63 3.25 -4.79
C CYS A 2 -1.75 4.49 -4.64
N ILE A 3 -1.56 4.96 -3.42
CA ILE A 3 -0.65 6.06 -3.13
C ILE A 3 0.76 5.53 -3.23
N ARG A 4 1.56 6.13 -4.09
CA ARG A 4 2.99 5.89 -4.16
C ARG A 4 3.68 7.06 -3.47
N ASP A 5 3.84 6.95 -2.17
CA ASP A 5 4.60 7.93 -1.42
C ASP A 5 6.09 7.74 -1.68
N ARG A 6 6.81 8.85 -1.88
CA ARG A 6 8.28 8.86 -1.96
C ARG A 6 8.93 8.87 -0.58
N PHE A 7 8.13 9.02 0.45
CA PHE A 7 8.59 9.08 1.82
C PHE A 7 8.97 7.70 2.32
N ASN A 8 10.24 7.49 2.60
CA ASN A 8 10.80 6.19 2.95
C ASN A 8 11.11 6.03 4.45
N CYS A 9 10.67 6.97 5.27
CA CYS A 9 10.85 6.98 6.74
C CYS A 9 12.31 6.75 7.16
N GLY A 10 13.28 7.31 6.42
CA GLY A 10 14.70 7.09 6.68
C GLY A 10 15.23 5.71 6.30
N LYS A 11 14.38 4.82 5.75
CA LYS A 11 14.84 3.54 5.24
C LYS A 11 15.66 3.75 3.96
N PRO A 12 16.87 3.15 3.84
CA PRO A 12 17.66 3.25 2.62
C PRO A 12 16.87 2.80 1.39
N ALA A 13 17.02 3.53 0.29
CA ALA A 13 16.45 3.14 -0.99
C ALA A 13 17.22 1.93 -1.56
N GLY A 14 16.55 1.16 -2.42
CA GLY A 14 17.18 0.05 -3.12
C GLY A 14 17.31 -1.25 -2.32
N TYR A 15 18.14 -2.14 -2.85
CA TYR A 15 18.39 -3.46 -2.27
C TYR A 15 19.58 -3.43 -1.31
N ILE A 16 19.34 -3.77 -0.06
CA ILE A 16 20.39 -3.89 0.95
C ILE A 16 21.08 -5.25 0.75
N GLN A 17 22.31 -5.24 0.25
CA GLN A 17 23.07 -6.47 -0.05
C GLN A 17 23.46 -7.20 1.24
N ASP A 18 23.96 -6.48 2.22
CA ASP A 18 24.33 -7.05 3.52
C ASP A 18 23.72 -6.26 4.67
N PHE A 19 22.57 -6.75 5.14
CA PHE A 19 21.86 -6.15 6.26
C PHE A 19 22.68 -6.18 7.57
N LYS A 20 23.54 -7.20 7.75
CA LYS A 20 24.32 -7.36 8.96
C LYS A 20 25.54 -6.41 9.03
N ALA A 21 25.98 -5.89 7.88
CA ALA A 21 27.05 -4.92 7.82
C ALA A 21 26.61 -3.50 8.20
N LEU A 22 25.30 -3.26 8.27
CA LEU A 22 24.75 -1.96 8.68
C LEU A 22 24.97 -1.73 10.19
N PRO A 23 25.10 -0.46 10.63
CA PRO A 23 25.07 -0.10 12.05
C PRO A 23 23.83 -0.67 12.74
N GLU A 24 23.94 -1.06 14.00
CA GLU A 24 22.86 -1.68 14.78
C GLU A 24 21.60 -0.78 14.83
N SER A 25 21.80 0.52 15.02
CA SER A 25 20.71 1.52 15.00
C SER A 25 19.93 1.52 13.67
N MET A 26 20.65 1.38 12.53
CA MET A 26 20.03 1.29 11.22
C MET A 26 19.29 -0.04 11.02
N GLN A 27 19.86 -1.14 11.51
CA GLN A 27 19.18 -2.44 11.47
C GLN A 27 17.86 -2.41 12.23
N ASP A 28 17.84 -1.79 13.40
CA ASP A 28 16.65 -1.71 14.24
C ASP A 28 15.60 -0.75 13.63
N LEU A 29 16.03 0.37 13.06
CA LEU A 29 15.16 1.25 12.31
C LEU A 29 14.48 0.51 11.14
N ILE A 30 15.26 -0.22 10.34
CA ILE A 30 14.74 -0.98 9.19
C ILE A 30 13.74 -2.06 9.63
N LYS A 31 13.99 -2.72 10.76
CA LYS A 31 13.05 -3.72 11.30
C LYS A 31 11.72 -3.12 11.73
N GLN A 32 11.72 -1.88 12.22
CA GLN A 32 10.52 -1.18 12.68
C GLN A 32 9.71 -0.59 11.52
N ILE A 33 10.36 -0.23 10.41
CA ILE A 33 9.71 0.39 9.25
C ILE A 33 9.09 -0.68 8.37
N LYS A 34 7.76 -0.63 8.23
CA LYS A 34 7.01 -1.50 7.33
C LYS A 34 6.62 -0.72 6.08
N ARG A 35 6.67 -1.39 4.94
CA ARG A 35 6.10 -0.87 3.71
C ARG A 35 4.64 -1.26 3.64
N VAL A 36 3.77 -0.28 3.67
CA VAL A 36 2.32 -0.46 3.57
C VAL A 36 1.83 0.09 2.23
N ARG A 37 0.94 -0.64 1.58
CA ARG A 37 0.20 -0.14 0.43
C ARG A 37 -1.23 0.14 0.87
N VAL A 38 -1.65 1.37 0.74
CA VAL A 38 -3.02 1.77 1.04
C VAL A 38 -3.83 1.72 -0.26
N VAL A 39 -4.89 0.92 -0.27
CA VAL A 39 -5.85 0.82 -1.36
C VAL A 39 -7.19 1.33 -0.84
N PHE A 40 -7.82 2.20 -1.59
CA PHE A 40 -9.12 2.73 -1.24
C PHE A 40 -10.01 2.83 -2.48
N GLY A 41 -11.29 2.81 -2.25
CA GLY A 41 -12.30 2.82 -3.29
C GLY A 41 -13.67 2.51 -2.70
N THR A 42 -14.57 2.07 -3.55
CA THR A 42 -15.85 1.48 -3.14
C THR A 42 -15.82 -0.03 -3.31
N VAL A 43 -16.45 -0.75 -2.42
CA VAL A 43 -16.54 -2.21 -2.43
C VAL A 43 -17.99 -2.64 -2.49
N GLU A 44 -18.23 -3.70 -3.24
CA GLU A 44 -19.46 -4.48 -3.22
C GLU A 44 -19.13 -5.86 -2.64
N LEU A 45 -19.81 -6.25 -1.58
CA LEU A 45 -19.63 -7.55 -0.96
C LEU A 45 -20.71 -8.50 -1.46
N ILE A 46 -20.31 -9.72 -1.84
CA ILE A 46 -21.22 -10.76 -2.30
C ILE A 46 -21.71 -11.54 -1.07
N ASP A 47 -23.02 -11.57 -0.88
CA ASP A 47 -23.70 -12.28 0.22
C ASP A 47 -23.14 -11.99 1.63
N PRO A 48 -22.90 -10.71 1.99
CA PRO A 48 -22.37 -10.39 3.30
C PRO A 48 -23.41 -10.68 4.39
N VAL A 49 -22.93 -11.22 5.51
CA VAL A 49 -23.75 -11.47 6.69
C VAL A 49 -23.18 -10.74 7.91
N ASP A 50 -24.05 -10.26 8.77
CA ASP A 50 -23.65 -9.69 10.05
C ASP A 50 -23.24 -10.77 11.08
N ALA A 51 -22.85 -10.36 12.26
CA ALA A 51 -22.46 -11.28 13.34
C ALA A 51 -23.61 -12.21 13.80
N ALA A 52 -24.85 -11.89 13.49
CA ALA A 52 -26.02 -12.72 13.76
C ALA A 52 -26.41 -13.64 12.59
N GLY A 53 -25.63 -13.61 11.49
CA GLY A 53 -25.88 -14.41 10.29
C GLY A 53 -26.98 -13.85 9.37
N LYS A 54 -27.42 -12.60 9.59
CA LYS A 54 -28.41 -11.94 8.74
C LYS A 54 -27.71 -11.30 7.55
N VAL A 55 -28.27 -11.50 6.37
CA VAL A 55 -27.80 -10.84 5.13
C VAL A 55 -27.93 -9.31 5.27
N VAL A 56 -26.88 -8.61 4.96
CA VAL A 56 -26.81 -7.15 4.92
C VAL A 56 -26.48 -6.68 3.51
N ASP A 57 -26.96 -5.50 3.13
CA ASP A 57 -26.60 -4.87 1.86
C ASP A 57 -25.41 -3.93 2.12
N LEU A 58 -24.28 -4.22 1.47
CA LEU A 58 -23.05 -3.43 1.54
C LEU A 58 -22.57 -3.11 0.12
N SER A 59 -23.49 -2.75 -0.75
CA SER A 59 -23.15 -2.25 -2.09
C SER A 59 -22.55 -0.84 -2.03
N SER A 60 -21.58 -0.58 -2.89
CA SER A 60 -20.91 0.74 -3.02
C SER A 60 -20.40 1.35 -1.72
N THR A 61 -19.98 0.51 -0.78
CA THR A 61 -19.45 0.98 0.51
C THR A 61 -18.02 1.48 0.36
N PRO A 62 -17.68 2.69 0.82
CA PRO A 62 -16.30 3.15 0.84
C PRO A 62 -15.41 2.25 1.72
N PHE A 63 -14.22 1.92 1.24
CA PHE A 63 -13.27 1.11 2.00
C PHE A 63 -11.84 1.65 1.91
N ILE A 64 -11.07 1.33 2.93
CA ILE A 64 -9.61 1.53 2.98
C ILE A 64 -8.99 0.18 3.38
N TRP A 65 -8.00 -0.24 2.63
CA TRP A 65 -7.28 -1.49 2.88
C TRP A 65 -5.78 -1.22 2.97
N GLU A 66 -5.22 -1.44 4.13
CA GLU A 66 -3.78 -1.37 4.38
C GLU A 66 -3.15 -2.75 4.16
N VAL A 67 -2.32 -2.85 3.14
CA VAL A 67 -1.70 -4.10 2.71
C VAL A 67 -0.25 -4.12 3.18
N GLU A 68 0.03 -4.85 4.26
CA GLU A 68 1.37 -5.06 4.81
C GLU A 68 2.02 -6.35 4.32
N ASN A 69 1.22 -7.39 4.05
CA ASN A 69 1.73 -8.68 3.59
C ASN A 69 2.49 -8.53 2.27
N ARG A 70 3.71 -9.07 2.21
CA ARG A 70 4.62 -8.93 1.06
C ARG A 70 4.02 -9.44 -0.25
N ASP A 71 3.33 -10.57 -0.22
CA ASP A 71 2.83 -11.20 -1.43
C ASP A 71 1.54 -10.52 -1.90
N ALA A 72 0.65 -10.16 -0.97
CA ALA A 72 -0.51 -9.31 -1.25
C ALA A 72 -0.08 -7.94 -1.79
N PHE A 73 0.97 -7.33 -1.22
CA PHE A 73 1.53 -6.06 -1.71
C PHE A 73 1.95 -6.15 -3.18
N LYS A 74 2.59 -7.27 -3.59
CA LYS A 74 3.01 -7.49 -4.97
C LYS A 74 1.83 -7.74 -5.90
N SER A 75 0.92 -8.64 -5.54
CA SER A 75 -0.22 -9.02 -6.38
C SER A 75 -1.13 -7.83 -6.67
N ILE A 76 -1.49 -7.07 -5.63
CA ILE A 76 -2.30 -5.86 -5.78
C ILE A 76 -1.55 -4.79 -6.58
N GLY A 77 -0.25 -4.62 -6.32
CA GLY A 77 0.57 -3.66 -7.08
C GLY A 77 0.66 -3.95 -8.56
N ALA A 78 0.63 -5.21 -8.93
CA ALA A 78 0.65 -5.62 -10.32
C ALA A 78 -0.59 -5.13 -11.09
N LEU A 79 -1.76 -5.05 -10.44
CA LEU A 79 -2.99 -4.51 -11.05
C LEU A 79 -2.80 -3.05 -11.45
N PHE A 80 -2.35 -2.22 -10.53
CA PHE A 80 -2.13 -0.79 -10.77
C PHE A 80 -1.00 -0.54 -11.79
N THR A 81 0.06 -1.35 -11.73
CA THR A 81 1.14 -1.29 -12.73
C THR A 81 0.63 -1.65 -14.13
N LYS A 82 -0.26 -2.64 -14.24
CA LYS A 82 -0.87 -3.04 -15.50
C LYS A 82 -1.74 -1.91 -16.07
N LEU A 83 -2.60 -1.31 -15.26
CA LEU A 83 -3.41 -0.16 -15.65
C LEU A 83 -2.54 1.03 -16.11
N GLY A 84 -1.48 1.35 -15.34
CA GLY A 84 -0.55 2.42 -15.69
C GLY A 84 0.16 2.19 -17.02
N LYS A 85 0.63 0.97 -17.30
CA LYS A 85 1.22 0.60 -18.61
C LYS A 85 0.24 0.76 -19.77
N MET A 86 -1.04 0.51 -19.51
CA MET A 86 -2.12 0.67 -20.48
C MET A 86 -2.66 2.11 -20.54
N ARG A 87 -2.13 3.02 -19.73
CA ARG A 87 -2.61 4.41 -19.57
C ARG A 87 -4.09 4.50 -19.22
N ARG A 88 -4.59 3.55 -18.42
CA ARG A 88 -5.96 3.51 -17.96
C ARG A 88 -6.07 4.05 -16.52
N LEU A 89 -7.17 4.73 -16.23
CA LEU A 89 -7.43 5.31 -14.92
C LEU A 89 -7.96 4.24 -13.95
N PRO A 90 -7.29 3.99 -12.82
CA PRO A 90 -7.74 2.98 -11.85
C PRO A 90 -9.21 3.12 -11.41
N PRO A 91 -9.76 4.32 -11.14
CA PRO A 91 -11.15 4.46 -10.70
C PRO A 91 -12.19 4.01 -11.73
N GLN A 92 -11.80 3.82 -13.00
CA GLN A 92 -12.68 3.37 -14.07
C GLN A 92 -12.71 1.84 -14.22
N HIS A 93 -12.02 1.10 -13.36
CA HIS A 93 -11.92 -0.35 -13.46
C HIS A 93 -12.22 -1.01 -12.13
N THR A 94 -12.91 -2.14 -12.22
CA THR A 94 -13.15 -3.01 -11.06
C THR A 94 -12.09 -4.09 -10.97
N PHE A 95 -11.83 -4.54 -9.76
CA PHE A 95 -11.11 -5.79 -9.53
C PHE A 95 -11.88 -6.63 -8.51
N THR A 96 -11.86 -7.93 -8.73
CA THR A 96 -12.41 -8.89 -7.78
C THR A 96 -11.28 -9.35 -6.85
N ALA A 97 -11.56 -9.42 -5.56
CA ALA A 97 -10.65 -9.98 -4.58
C ALA A 97 -11.31 -11.18 -3.90
N THR A 98 -10.64 -12.30 -3.92
CA THR A 98 -10.98 -13.52 -3.19
C THR A 98 -9.83 -13.92 -2.30
N THR A 99 -10.00 -14.92 -1.45
CA THR A 99 -8.93 -15.46 -0.62
C THR A 99 -8.58 -16.87 -1.07
N ALA A 100 -7.28 -17.15 -1.17
CA ALA A 100 -6.76 -18.50 -1.41
C ALA A 100 -5.94 -18.96 -0.22
N GLU A 101 -6.18 -20.19 0.22
CA GLU A 101 -5.40 -20.83 1.26
C GLU A 101 -4.03 -21.25 0.72
N GLN A 102 -3.00 -20.92 1.47
CA GLN A 102 -1.61 -21.32 1.20
C GLN A 102 -1.07 -22.10 2.40
N SER A 103 -0.25 -23.09 2.12
CA SER A 103 0.37 -23.91 3.16
C SER A 103 1.84 -23.56 3.34
N LEU A 104 2.27 -23.47 4.59
CA LEU A 104 3.67 -23.35 4.95
C LEU A 104 4.34 -24.72 5.09
N PRO A 105 5.67 -24.83 4.94
CA PRO A 105 6.39 -26.10 5.10
C PRO A 105 6.23 -26.74 6.49
N ASN A 106 5.86 -25.97 7.50
CA ASN A 106 5.59 -26.43 8.86
C ASN A 106 4.16 -26.98 9.07
N GLY A 107 3.35 -27.06 7.99
CA GLY A 107 1.97 -27.54 8.04
C GLY A 107 0.92 -26.49 8.46
N SER A 108 1.32 -25.27 8.79
CA SER A 108 0.39 -24.16 9.04
C SER A 108 -0.16 -23.61 7.72
N SER A 109 -1.41 -23.15 7.72
CA SER A 109 -2.00 -22.48 6.57
C SER A 109 -2.22 -20.98 6.84
N PHE A 110 -2.26 -20.22 5.76
CA PHE A 110 -2.58 -18.80 5.77
C PHE A 110 -3.33 -18.43 4.49
N TYR A 111 -4.02 -17.30 4.52
CA TYR A 111 -4.80 -16.85 3.37
C TYR A 111 -4.14 -15.66 2.69
N LEU A 112 -4.07 -15.70 1.37
CA LEU A 112 -3.65 -14.59 0.53
C LEU A 112 -4.80 -14.08 -0.33
N PRO A 113 -4.87 -12.77 -0.58
CA PRO A 113 -5.81 -12.25 -1.55
C PRO A 113 -5.39 -12.63 -2.98
N GLU A 114 -6.29 -13.25 -3.71
CA GLU A 114 -6.22 -13.39 -5.15
C GLU A 114 -7.04 -12.29 -5.80
N THR A 115 -6.46 -11.62 -6.78
CA THR A 115 -7.08 -10.46 -7.41
C THR A 115 -7.16 -10.63 -8.92
N ALA A 116 -8.33 -10.37 -9.49
CA ALA A 116 -8.56 -10.36 -10.94
C ALA A 116 -9.06 -8.98 -11.37
N LEU A 117 -8.39 -8.39 -12.38
CA LEU A 117 -8.72 -7.08 -12.92
C LEU A 117 -9.64 -7.21 -14.13
N ASP A 118 -10.81 -6.54 -14.09
CA ASP A 118 -11.65 -6.39 -15.26
C ASP A 118 -11.09 -5.28 -16.17
N LEU A 119 -10.71 -5.67 -17.38
CA LEU A 119 -10.24 -4.76 -18.41
C LEU A 119 -11.25 -4.57 -19.54
N GLN A 120 -12.33 -5.32 -19.54
CA GLN A 120 -13.34 -5.27 -20.61
C GLN A 120 -14.36 -4.18 -20.31
N THR A 121 -14.74 -4.03 -19.06
CA THR A 121 -15.69 -3.01 -18.61
C THR A 121 -14.95 -1.75 -18.20
N THR A 122 -15.42 -0.60 -18.65
CA THR A 122 -14.97 0.70 -18.18
C THR A 122 -16.16 1.41 -17.54
N LEU A 123 -16.01 1.75 -16.26
CA LEU A 123 -17.03 2.45 -15.49
C LEU A 123 -17.05 3.92 -15.91
N GLU A 124 -18.26 4.45 -16.07
CA GLU A 124 -18.45 5.89 -16.18
C GLU A 124 -18.37 6.51 -14.79
N LEU A 125 -17.59 7.58 -14.67
CA LEU A 125 -17.51 8.34 -13.42
C LEU A 125 -18.60 9.42 -13.47
N ASP A 126 -19.76 9.09 -12.97
CA ASP A 126 -20.86 10.04 -12.76
C ASP A 126 -20.51 11.05 -11.65
N ASP A 127 -21.37 12.03 -11.44
CA ASP A 127 -21.11 13.11 -10.46
C ASP A 127 -20.90 12.56 -9.05
N ALA A 128 -21.65 11.52 -8.64
CA ALA A 128 -21.51 10.89 -7.32
C ALA A 128 -20.18 10.14 -7.18
N ALA A 129 -19.74 9.44 -8.22
CA ALA A 129 -18.43 8.78 -8.26
C ALA A 129 -17.28 9.80 -8.26
N GLN A 130 -17.44 10.94 -8.93
CA GLN A 130 -16.46 12.03 -8.92
C GLN A 130 -16.37 12.69 -7.54
N GLU A 131 -17.49 12.93 -6.86
CA GLU A 131 -17.52 13.43 -5.49
C GLU A 131 -16.82 12.45 -4.53
N THR A 132 -17.14 11.17 -4.63
CA THR A 132 -16.50 10.11 -3.82
C THR A 132 -14.99 10.07 -4.06
N LEU A 133 -14.56 10.18 -5.31
CA LEU A 133 -13.13 10.24 -5.66
C LEU A 133 -12.46 11.50 -5.07
N GLY A 134 -13.15 12.64 -5.14
CA GLY A 134 -12.68 13.89 -4.53
C GLY A 134 -12.46 13.75 -3.02
N ASN A 135 -13.41 13.12 -2.32
CA ASN A 135 -13.30 12.84 -0.89
C ASN A 135 -12.12 11.91 -0.57
N PHE A 136 -11.88 10.88 -1.37
CA PHE A 136 -10.71 10.03 -1.21
C PHE A 136 -9.40 10.79 -1.43
N LEU A 137 -9.32 11.67 -2.43
CA LEU A 137 -8.12 12.47 -2.68
C LEU A 137 -7.84 13.44 -1.54
N ALA A 138 -8.87 14.07 -0.97
CA ALA A 138 -8.73 14.91 0.22
C ALA A 138 -8.24 14.08 1.41
N TRP A 139 -8.80 12.90 1.63
CA TRP A 139 -8.33 12.00 2.68
C TRP A 139 -6.86 11.61 2.50
N VAL A 140 -6.44 11.30 1.27
CA VAL A 140 -5.03 10.98 0.95
C VAL A 140 -4.10 12.14 1.31
N THR A 141 -4.49 13.37 0.96
CA THR A 141 -3.69 14.55 1.28
C THR A 141 -3.52 14.71 2.78
N ASN A 142 -4.62 14.64 3.54
CA ASN A 142 -4.60 14.73 4.99
C ASN A 142 -3.77 13.60 5.64
N TYR A 143 -3.88 12.39 5.11
CA TYR A 143 -3.12 11.24 5.61
C TYR A 143 -1.61 11.39 5.37
N ASN A 144 -1.22 11.89 4.19
CA ASN A 144 0.18 12.17 3.88
C ASN A 144 0.74 13.29 4.79
N GLU A 145 -0.02 14.35 5.03
CA GLU A 145 0.36 15.41 5.95
C GLU A 145 0.54 14.88 7.38
N TYR A 146 -0.39 14.02 7.84
CA TYR A 146 -0.28 13.37 9.15
C TYR A 146 1.00 12.55 9.27
N ILE A 147 1.32 11.71 8.27
CA ILE A 147 2.52 10.89 8.28
C ILE A 147 3.79 11.76 8.28
N SER A 148 3.82 12.81 7.44
CA SER A 148 4.97 13.72 7.36
C SER A 148 5.20 14.44 8.68
N ASN A 149 4.15 14.98 9.29
CA ASN A 149 4.23 15.66 10.57
C ASN A 149 4.69 14.70 11.69
N ALA A 150 4.13 13.49 11.74
CA ALA A 150 4.53 12.48 12.72
C ALA A 150 6.00 12.05 12.55
N TRP A 151 6.50 12.04 11.31
CA TRP A 151 7.91 11.80 11.04
C TRP A 151 8.78 12.96 11.54
N ASP A 152 8.43 14.19 11.20
CA ASP A 152 9.20 15.37 11.60
C ASP A 152 9.27 15.50 13.11
N GLU A 153 8.17 15.26 13.82
CA GLU A 153 8.13 15.24 15.29
C GLU A 153 9.04 14.16 15.90
N ASN A 154 9.14 12.98 15.25
CA ASN A 154 9.98 11.88 15.73
C ASN A 154 11.44 12.02 15.30
N ALA A 155 11.71 12.59 14.12
CA ALA A 155 13.07 12.83 13.64
C ALA A 155 13.85 13.74 14.58
N HIS A 156 13.19 14.76 15.14
CA HIS A 156 13.81 15.65 16.13
C HIS A 156 14.09 14.99 17.50
N LYS A 157 13.43 13.85 17.78
CA LYS A 157 13.71 13.08 19.03
C LYS A 157 14.92 12.15 18.90
N HIS A 158 15.40 11.90 17.69
CA HIS A 158 16.54 11.03 17.37
C HIS A 158 17.72 11.80 16.75
N GLU A 159 17.95 13.06 17.21
CA GLU A 159 19.07 13.89 16.72
C GLU A 159 20.48 13.27 16.96
N ASP A 160 20.58 12.19 17.75
CA ASP A 160 21.81 11.44 17.98
C ASP A 160 22.09 10.35 16.91
N VAL A 161 21.25 10.21 15.90
CA VAL A 161 21.56 9.32 14.77
C VAL A 161 22.42 10.09 13.78
N ASP A 162 23.69 9.72 13.73
CA ASP A 162 24.73 10.26 12.87
C ASP A 162 24.24 10.38 11.40
N LYS A 163 23.85 11.61 11.02
CA LYS A 163 23.40 11.91 9.65
C LYS A 163 24.50 11.71 8.61
N GLU A 164 25.76 11.91 8.98
CA GLU A 164 26.92 11.69 8.10
C GLU A 164 27.06 10.21 7.74
N GLY A 165 26.83 9.30 8.69
CA GLY A 165 26.85 7.85 8.42
C GLY A 165 25.71 7.36 7.52
N VAL A 166 24.61 8.09 7.44
CA VAL A 166 23.47 7.74 6.58
C VAL A 166 23.67 8.24 5.14
N GLU A 167 24.23 9.43 4.96
CA GLU A 167 24.48 10.00 3.63
C GLU A 167 25.58 9.24 2.86
N GLU A 168 26.57 8.67 3.55
CA GLU A 168 27.65 7.90 2.93
C GLU A 168 27.17 6.55 2.34
N PHE A 169 26.01 6.05 2.77
CA PHE A 169 25.40 4.81 2.26
C PHE A 169 24.28 5.00 1.23
N ILE A 170 23.88 6.25 0.95
CA ILE A 170 22.83 6.58 -0.01
C ILE A 170 23.46 7.10 -1.30
N ASP A 171 24.12 6.25 -2.03
CA ASP A 171 24.45 6.53 -3.44
C ASP A 171 23.19 6.22 -4.28
N ILE A 172 22.28 7.21 -4.33
CA ILE A 172 21.04 7.11 -5.09
C ILE A 172 21.35 7.54 -6.52
N THR A 173 21.52 6.57 -7.40
CA THR A 173 21.55 6.85 -8.83
C THR A 173 20.11 6.93 -9.37
N GLU A 174 19.83 7.88 -10.28
CA GLU A 174 18.54 8.08 -10.92
C GLU A 174 18.03 6.83 -11.69
N GLU A 175 18.91 5.84 -11.92
CA GLU A 175 18.61 4.58 -12.61
C GLU A 175 17.75 3.61 -11.78
N ASP A 176 17.66 3.78 -10.46
CA ASP A 176 16.84 2.92 -9.58
C ASP A 176 15.33 3.21 -9.67
N PHE A 177 14.92 4.17 -10.49
CA PHE A 177 13.53 4.62 -10.65
C PHE A 177 12.90 4.29 -12.02
N ALA A 178 13.59 3.54 -12.88
CA ALA A 178 13.08 3.15 -14.20
C ALA A 178 12.19 1.89 -14.18
#